data_dddf762d9c0594a28a58b055abb6ffdc
#
_entry.id   dddf762d9c0594a28a58b055abb6ffdc
#
_cell.length_a   1.000
_cell.length_b   1.000
_cell.length_c   1.000
_cell.angle_alpha   90.00
_cell.angle_beta   90.00
_cell.angle_gamma   90.00
#
_symmetry.space_group_name_H-M   'P 1'
#
loop_
_entity.id
_entity.type
_entity.pdbx_description
1 polymer ?
#
loop_
_entity_poly.entity_id
_entity_poly.type
_entity_poly.pdbx_seq_one_letter_code
_entity_poly.pdbx_strand_id
1 'polypeptide(L)'
;FSGGVQVDNWSGSGQFAVADNGTMLYMPGGGVGSQQPAWVDRTGRMTPVDSMWRGNFTNVALSPDGTRLAVASPGIDGEQIWVKSLPAGPVSRVSFGGATNTRPAWTPDGRRIAFISSRSGTRNAWIQRADGSAEAESLLAHPTQVDEVAWTPDGRSAVVRLGSGGPNGN
;
A
#
# COMPACT_ATOMS: atom_id res chain seq x y z
N PHE A 1 9.18 -20.81 12.38
CA PHE A 1 8.38 -19.99 11.43
C PHE A 1 7.45 -20.93 10.67
N SER A 2 6.18 -21.04 11.04
CA SER A 2 5.19 -21.85 10.31
C SER A 2 4.13 -20.97 9.60
N GLY A 3 4.35 -19.67 9.49
CA GLY A 3 3.51 -18.76 8.74
C GLY A 3 4.36 -18.02 7.72
N GLY A 4 4.12 -18.24 6.43
CA GLY A 4 4.77 -17.49 5.35
C GLY A 4 4.28 -16.05 5.29
N VAL A 5 5.10 -15.14 4.77
CA VAL A 5 4.66 -13.80 4.38
C VAL A 5 3.69 -13.94 3.22
N GLN A 6 2.61 -13.18 3.22
CA GLN A 6 1.72 -13.13 2.06
C GLN A 6 2.50 -12.62 0.86
N VAL A 7 2.43 -13.36 -0.22
CA VAL A 7 3.08 -13.05 -1.49
C VAL A 7 1.99 -12.68 -2.50
N ASP A 8 2.19 -11.61 -3.21
CA ASP A 8 1.35 -11.25 -4.34
C ASP A 8 1.47 -12.34 -5.41
N ASN A 9 0.35 -12.98 -5.76
CA ASN A 9 0.30 -14.09 -6.71
C ASN A 9 0.78 -13.72 -8.14
N TRP A 10 0.85 -12.43 -8.46
CA TRP A 10 1.28 -11.94 -9.77
C TRP A 10 2.75 -11.55 -9.82
N SER A 11 3.27 -10.95 -8.74
CA SER A 11 4.64 -10.42 -8.71
C SER A 11 5.60 -11.25 -7.85
N GLY A 12 5.08 -12.13 -7.00
CA GLY A 12 5.87 -12.85 -6.01
C GLY A 12 6.38 -11.95 -4.89
N SER A 13 5.95 -10.68 -4.83
CA SER A 13 6.40 -9.71 -3.82
C SER A 13 5.80 -10.03 -2.46
N GLY A 14 6.64 -10.10 -1.43
CA GLY A 14 6.17 -10.22 -0.05
C GLY A 14 5.50 -8.92 0.41
N GLN A 15 4.37 -9.05 1.09
CA GLN A 15 3.66 -7.90 1.66
C GLN A 15 4.31 -7.51 2.99
N PHE A 16 5.32 -6.65 2.93
CA PHE A 16 5.99 -6.12 4.13
C PHE A 16 6.41 -4.65 3.92
N ALA A 17 6.56 -3.94 5.01
CA ALA A 17 7.12 -2.58 5.05
C ALA A 17 8.12 -2.47 6.20
N VAL A 18 9.19 -1.74 5.99
CA VAL A 18 10.25 -1.53 6.99
C VAL A 18 10.32 -0.04 7.31
N ALA A 19 10.35 0.29 8.60
CA ALA A 19 10.59 1.65 9.07
C ALA A 19 12.11 1.90 9.23
N ASP A 20 12.53 3.16 9.23
CA ASP A 20 13.93 3.58 9.36
C ASP A 20 14.61 3.07 10.64
N ASN A 21 13.83 2.86 11.72
CA ASN A 21 14.32 2.26 12.97
C ASN A 21 14.52 0.74 12.90
N GLY A 22 14.30 0.12 11.73
CA GLY A 22 14.45 -1.32 11.49
C GLY A 22 13.27 -2.17 11.95
N THR A 23 12.16 -1.58 12.36
CA THR A 23 10.92 -2.30 12.62
C THR A 23 10.28 -2.73 11.30
N MET A 24 9.88 -3.98 11.20
CA MET A 24 9.20 -4.51 10.02
C MET A 24 7.73 -4.80 10.33
N LEU A 25 6.87 -4.39 9.40
CA LEU A 25 5.47 -4.76 9.35
C LEU A 25 5.28 -5.76 8.21
N TYR A 26 4.51 -6.78 8.42
CA TYR A 26 4.18 -7.70 7.35
C TYR A 26 2.75 -8.24 7.45
N MET A 27 2.26 -8.77 6.34
CA MET A 27 0.99 -9.48 6.28
C MET A 27 1.26 -10.98 6.32
N PRO A 28 0.80 -11.69 7.37
CA PRO A 28 0.92 -13.14 7.40
C PRO A 28 0.16 -13.77 6.24
N GLY A 29 0.80 -14.68 5.51
CA GLY A 29 0.13 -15.50 4.51
C GLY A 29 -0.84 -16.47 5.18
N GLY A 30 -2.06 -16.52 4.68
CA GLY A 30 -3.09 -17.43 5.17
C GLY A 30 -4.36 -17.27 4.34
N GLY A 31 -5.08 -18.35 4.07
CA GLY A 31 -6.21 -18.43 3.15
C GLY A 31 -7.29 -17.34 3.30
N VAL A 32 -8.33 -17.46 2.49
CA VAL A 32 -9.47 -16.54 2.38
C VAL A 32 -10.10 -16.28 3.77
N GLY A 33 -9.51 -15.37 4.54
CA GLY A 33 -9.94 -15.04 5.90
C GLY A 33 -9.50 -13.63 6.29
N SER A 34 -10.08 -13.11 7.35
CA SER A 34 -9.75 -11.79 7.88
C SER A 34 -8.28 -11.72 8.31
N GLN A 35 -7.49 -10.91 7.64
CA GLN A 35 -6.08 -10.68 7.91
C GLN A 35 -5.90 -9.66 9.03
N GLN A 36 -4.77 -9.72 9.70
CA GLN A 36 -4.40 -8.79 10.77
C GLN A 36 -2.95 -8.35 10.57
N PRO A 37 -2.69 -7.05 10.36
CA PRO A 37 -1.34 -6.54 10.31
C PRO A 37 -0.61 -6.76 11.64
N ALA A 38 0.66 -7.16 11.57
CA ALA A 38 1.47 -7.44 12.75
C ALA A 38 2.87 -6.82 12.64
N TRP A 39 3.35 -6.31 13.74
CA TRP A 39 4.76 -5.97 13.92
C TRP A 39 5.57 -7.24 14.05
N VAL A 40 6.75 -7.26 13.47
CA VAL A 40 7.74 -8.31 13.71
C VAL A 40 9.07 -7.67 14.11
N ASP A 41 9.65 -8.13 15.18
CA ASP A 41 10.97 -7.70 15.60
C ASP A 41 12.09 -8.53 14.94
N ARG A 42 13.36 -8.13 15.16
CA ARG A 42 14.50 -8.84 14.57
C ARG A 42 14.70 -10.27 15.06
N THR A 43 14.01 -10.67 16.12
CA THR A 43 14.03 -12.05 16.63
C THR A 43 12.91 -12.90 16.01
N GLY A 44 12.05 -12.28 15.19
CA GLY A 44 10.89 -12.92 14.57
C GLY A 44 9.65 -12.97 15.48
N ARG A 45 9.67 -12.27 16.61
CA ARG A 45 8.49 -12.18 17.48
C ARG A 45 7.46 -11.25 16.85
N MET A 46 6.23 -11.72 16.81
CA MET A 46 5.10 -10.99 16.23
C MET A 46 4.18 -10.43 17.30
N THR A 47 3.70 -9.20 17.06
CA THR A 47 2.66 -8.56 17.85
C THR A 47 1.65 -7.89 16.93
N PRO A 48 0.34 -8.05 17.13
CA PRO A 48 -0.66 -7.35 16.33
C PRO A 48 -0.44 -5.83 16.36
N VAL A 49 -0.61 -5.18 15.21
CA VAL A 49 -0.63 -3.70 15.14
C VAL A 49 -1.77 -3.14 15.98
N ASP A 50 -2.93 -3.76 15.84
CA ASP A 50 -4.14 -3.50 16.63
C ASP A 50 -4.94 -4.81 16.66
N SER A 51 -5.22 -5.34 17.85
CA SER A 51 -5.89 -6.62 18.01
C SER A 51 -7.32 -6.66 17.47
N MET A 52 -7.95 -5.49 17.35
CA MET A 52 -9.32 -5.34 16.85
C MET A 52 -9.38 -5.04 15.35
N TRP A 53 -8.26 -4.63 14.74
CA TRP A 53 -8.24 -4.26 13.32
C TRP A 53 -7.94 -5.47 12.43
N ARG A 54 -9.00 -5.98 11.83
CA ARG A 54 -8.96 -7.11 10.90
C ARG A 54 -9.68 -6.74 9.62
N GLY A 55 -9.23 -7.30 8.51
CA GLY A 55 -9.83 -7.04 7.20
C GLY A 55 -9.19 -7.85 6.08
N ASN A 56 -9.64 -7.60 4.88
CA ASN A 56 -8.99 -8.11 3.67
C ASN A 56 -8.04 -7.02 3.16
N PHE A 57 -6.75 -7.14 3.44
CA PHE A 57 -5.75 -6.16 3.04
C PHE A 57 -4.86 -6.77 1.96
N THR A 58 -4.74 -6.09 0.83
CA THR A 58 -3.95 -6.58 -0.32
C THR A 58 -2.54 -6.01 -0.35
N ASN A 59 -2.37 -4.80 0.16
CA ASN A 59 -1.08 -4.11 0.23
C ASN A 59 -0.96 -3.31 1.51
N VAL A 60 0.26 -3.14 2.00
CA VAL A 60 0.57 -2.34 3.19
C VAL A 60 1.75 -1.40 2.93
N ALA A 61 1.73 -0.22 3.51
CA ALA A 61 2.85 0.72 3.52
C ALA A 61 2.89 1.50 4.83
N LEU A 62 4.00 1.40 5.55
CA LEU A 62 4.22 2.15 6.78
C LEU A 62 4.71 3.56 6.43
N SER A 63 4.20 4.58 7.15
CA SER A 63 4.72 5.94 6.99
C SER A 63 6.17 6.03 7.48
N PRO A 64 6.99 6.95 6.94
CA PRO A 64 8.42 7.08 7.31
C PRO A 64 8.63 7.27 8.82
N ASP A 65 7.74 7.99 9.46
CA ASP A 65 7.77 8.22 10.92
C ASP A 65 7.25 7.04 11.76
N GLY A 66 6.74 5.98 11.10
CA GLY A 66 6.18 4.80 11.77
C GLY A 66 4.85 5.01 12.49
N THR A 67 4.20 6.16 12.34
CA THR A 67 2.99 6.51 13.09
C THR A 67 1.68 6.20 12.36
N ARG A 68 1.75 5.89 11.06
CA ARG A 68 0.57 5.59 10.23
C ARG A 68 0.81 4.42 9.31
N LEU A 69 -0.23 3.64 9.07
CA LEU A 69 -0.22 2.51 8.16
C LEU A 69 -1.23 2.75 7.04
N ALA A 70 -0.77 2.82 5.81
CA ALA A 70 -1.62 2.78 4.64
C ALA A 70 -1.85 1.32 4.21
N VAL A 71 -3.08 0.99 3.86
CA VAL A 71 -3.46 -0.32 3.33
C VAL A 71 -4.34 -0.16 2.11
N ALA A 72 -4.26 -1.08 1.18
CA ALA A 72 -5.27 -1.27 0.14
C ALA A 72 -6.23 -2.36 0.59
N SER A 73 -7.53 -2.11 0.45
CA SER A 73 -8.56 -3.04 0.88
C SER A 73 -9.72 -3.04 -0.12
N PRO A 74 -10.13 -4.24 -0.61
CA PRO A 74 -11.32 -4.39 -1.43
C PRO A 74 -12.59 -3.96 -0.68
N GLY A 75 -13.51 -3.35 -1.39
CA GLY A 75 -14.80 -2.93 -0.89
C GLY A 75 -15.86 -2.95 -2.00
N ILE A 76 -17.06 -2.50 -1.67
CA ILE A 76 -18.19 -2.47 -2.61
C ILE A 76 -17.91 -1.56 -3.83
N ASP A 77 -17.12 -0.49 -3.63
CA ASP A 77 -16.74 0.48 -4.67
C ASP A 77 -15.37 0.15 -5.30
N GLY A 78 -14.95 -1.11 -5.28
CA GLY A 78 -13.62 -1.53 -5.70
C GLY A 78 -12.58 -1.45 -4.57
N GLU A 79 -11.32 -1.58 -4.93
CA GLU A 79 -10.22 -1.54 -3.97
C GLU A 79 -9.82 -0.09 -3.67
N GLN A 80 -9.68 0.24 -2.38
CA GLN A 80 -9.42 1.61 -1.92
C GLN A 80 -8.27 1.68 -0.93
N ILE A 81 -7.62 2.85 -0.87
CA ILE A 81 -6.57 3.15 0.10
C ILE A 81 -7.17 3.71 1.38
N TRP A 82 -6.77 3.11 2.48
CA TRP A 82 -7.13 3.51 3.85
C TRP A 82 -5.88 3.79 4.65
N VAL A 83 -5.96 4.72 5.58
CA VAL A 83 -4.88 5.04 6.51
C VAL A 83 -5.35 4.84 7.93
N LYS A 84 -4.59 4.07 8.70
CA LYS A 84 -4.77 3.91 10.14
C LYS A 84 -3.69 4.67 10.88
N SER A 85 -4.09 5.46 11.88
CA SER A 85 -3.18 6.02 12.86
C SER A 85 -2.80 4.96 13.89
N LEU A 86 -1.52 4.84 14.20
CA LEU A 86 -0.97 3.81 15.07
C LEU A 86 -0.73 4.33 16.50
N PRO A 87 -0.81 3.48 17.52
CA PRO A 87 -1.12 2.04 17.46
C PRO A 87 -2.63 1.74 17.36
N ALA A 88 -3.51 2.55 17.92
CA ALA A 88 -4.95 2.27 18.07
C ALA A 88 -5.84 3.45 17.64
N GLY A 89 -5.32 4.33 16.78
CA GLY A 89 -6.05 5.48 16.29
C GLY A 89 -7.09 5.14 15.21
N PRO A 90 -7.76 6.16 14.66
CA PRO A 90 -8.81 5.98 13.68
C PRO A 90 -8.28 5.41 12.36
N VAL A 91 -9.21 4.81 11.59
CA VAL A 91 -9.02 4.44 10.20
C VAL A 91 -9.79 5.41 9.33
N SER A 92 -9.15 5.99 8.34
CA SER A 92 -9.75 6.94 7.40
C SER A 92 -9.53 6.50 5.97
N ARG A 93 -10.56 6.64 5.13
CA ARG A 93 -10.43 6.41 3.69
C ARG A 93 -9.71 7.60 3.07
N VAL A 94 -8.73 7.33 2.22
CA VAL A 94 -7.93 8.33 1.52
C VAL A 94 -8.32 8.41 0.06
N SER A 95 -8.40 7.28 -0.64
CA SER A 95 -8.72 7.30 -2.07
C SER A 95 -10.22 7.22 -2.32
N PHE A 96 -10.65 7.96 -3.33
CA PHE A 96 -12.02 8.00 -3.83
C PHE A 96 -11.99 7.94 -5.37
N GLY A 97 -13.03 7.38 -5.98
CA GLY A 97 -13.08 7.21 -7.44
C GLY A 97 -12.08 6.16 -7.96
N GLY A 98 -12.35 5.69 -9.19
CA GLY A 98 -11.61 4.58 -9.79
C GLY A 98 -12.05 3.22 -9.23
N ALA A 99 -12.05 2.20 -10.07
CA ALA A 99 -12.46 0.87 -9.66
C ALA A 99 -11.40 0.18 -8.78
N THR A 100 -10.13 0.52 -8.98
CA THR A 100 -9.00 -0.09 -8.26
C THR A 100 -8.01 1.00 -7.87
N ASN A 101 -7.75 1.13 -6.57
CA ASN A 101 -6.69 1.97 -5.99
C ASN A 101 -5.86 1.07 -5.07
N THR A 102 -4.62 0.81 -5.44
CA THR A 102 -3.78 -0.23 -4.83
C THR A 102 -2.33 0.24 -4.69
N ARG A 103 -1.50 -0.54 -3.99
CA ARG A 103 -0.06 -0.32 -3.84
C ARG A 103 0.29 1.09 -3.33
N PRO A 104 -0.18 1.46 -2.12
CA PRO A 104 0.18 2.72 -1.52
C PRO A 104 1.69 2.81 -1.27
N ALA A 105 2.26 4.00 -1.54
CA ALA A 105 3.65 4.33 -1.26
C ALA A 105 3.73 5.73 -0.66
N TRP A 106 4.18 5.84 0.58
CA TRP A 106 4.33 7.14 1.24
C TRP A 106 5.45 7.96 0.60
N THR A 107 5.21 9.26 0.45
CA THR A 107 6.32 10.20 0.21
C THR A 107 7.24 10.24 1.42
N PRO A 108 8.56 10.50 1.26
CA PRO A 108 9.51 10.52 2.36
C PRO A 108 9.19 11.53 3.47
N ASP A 109 8.46 12.60 3.16
CA ASP A 109 7.98 13.56 4.15
C ASP A 109 6.71 13.11 4.90
N GLY A 110 6.17 11.94 4.53
CA GLY A 110 4.95 11.37 5.12
C GLY A 110 3.66 12.15 4.87
N ARG A 111 3.66 13.17 4.01
CA ARG A 111 2.49 14.04 3.81
C ARG A 111 1.55 13.55 2.73
N ARG A 112 2.06 12.80 1.76
CA ARG A 112 1.29 12.29 0.62
C ARG A 112 1.46 10.78 0.48
N ILE A 113 0.53 10.18 -0.25
CA ILE A 113 0.57 8.77 -0.63
C ILE A 113 0.43 8.71 -2.15
N ALA A 114 1.42 8.12 -2.81
CA ALA A 114 1.28 7.67 -4.18
C ALA A 114 0.59 6.30 -4.18
N PHE A 115 -0.18 6.01 -5.21
CA PHE A 115 -0.86 4.74 -5.39
C PHE A 115 -1.15 4.49 -6.87
N ILE A 116 -1.42 3.25 -7.21
CA ILE A 116 -1.81 2.86 -8.56
C ILE A 116 -3.32 2.88 -8.66
N SER A 117 -3.84 3.53 -9.70
CA SER A 117 -5.28 3.66 -9.93
C SER A 117 -5.65 3.42 -11.39
N SER A 118 -6.80 2.76 -11.58
CA SER A 118 -7.42 2.55 -12.90
C SER A 118 -8.43 3.64 -13.29
N ARG A 119 -8.51 4.74 -12.53
CA ARG A 119 -9.51 5.81 -12.74
C ARG A 119 -9.49 6.48 -14.11
N SER A 120 -8.36 6.44 -14.80
CA SER A 120 -8.21 6.95 -16.18
C SER A 120 -8.33 5.88 -17.26
N GLY A 121 -8.79 4.68 -16.92
CA GLY A 121 -8.87 3.51 -17.80
C GLY A 121 -7.62 2.63 -17.69
N THR A 122 -6.45 3.15 -18.01
CA THR A 122 -5.17 2.44 -17.81
C THR A 122 -4.69 2.64 -16.36
N ARG A 123 -4.08 1.62 -15.79
CA ARG A 123 -3.47 1.69 -14.46
C ARG A 123 -2.27 2.64 -14.50
N ASN A 124 -2.36 3.72 -13.76
CA ASN A 124 -1.32 4.77 -13.69
C ASN A 124 -1.05 5.19 -12.25
N ALA A 125 0.04 5.93 -12.04
CA ALA A 125 0.41 6.42 -10.74
C ALA A 125 -0.30 7.74 -10.43
N TRP A 126 -0.91 7.79 -9.26
CA TRP A 126 -1.61 8.94 -8.71
C TRP A 126 -1.03 9.29 -7.34
N ILE A 127 -1.20 10.52 -6.91
CA ILE A 127 -0.74 10.99 -5.61
C ILE A 127 -1.81 11.83 -4.95
N GLN A 128 -1.93 11.71 -3.63
CA GLN A 128 -2.94 12.41 -2.83
C GLN A 128 -2.40 12.75 -1.45
N ARG A 129 -2.97 13.75 -0.80
CA ARG A 129 -2.69 14.03 0.60
C ARG A 129 -3.12 12.86 1.49
N ALA A 130 -2.26 12.50 2.43
CA ALA A 130 -2.50 11.35 3.30
C ALA A 130 -3.65 11.53 4.31
N ASP A 131 -4.10 12.77 4.50
CA ASP A 131 -5.27 13.12 5.31
C ASP A 131 -6.61 13.04 4.53
N GLY A 132 -6.56 12.77 3.23
CA GLY A 132 -7.74 12.71 2.37
C GLY A 132 -8.38 14.07 2.07
N SER A 133 -7.76 15.18 2.44
CA SER A 133 -8.34 16.53 2.33
C SER A 133 -8.32 17.13 0.91
N ALA A 134 -7.69 16.46 -0.05
CA ALA A 134 -7.62 16.91 -1.44
C ALA A 134 -7.90 15.75 -2.39
N GLU A 135 -8.30 16.07 -3.61
CA GLU A 135 -8.44 15.07 -4.68
C GLU A 135 -7.06 14.52 -5.11
N ALA A 136 -7.08 13.33 -5.68
CA ALA A 136 -5.86 12.74 -6.22
C ALA A 136 -5.44 13.44 -7.51
N GLU A 137 -4.15 13.71 -7.62
CA GLU A 137 -3.49 14.27 -8.79
C GLU A 137 -2.77 13.16 -9.56
N SER A 138 -2.64 13.29 -10.89
CA SER A 138 -1.83 12.38 -11.68
C SER A 138 -0.35 12.61 -11.36
N LEU A 139 0.30 11.58 -10.83
CA LEU A 139 1.76 11.59 -10.63
C LEU A 139 2.50 11.22 -11.91
N LEU A 140 2.02 10.19 -12.60
CA LEU A 140 2.57 9.74 -13.87
C LEU A 140 1.46 9.11 -14.70
N ALA A 141 1.22 9.65 -15.88
CA ALA A 141 0.41 9.03 -16.93
C ALA A 141 1.34 8.42 -17.98
N HIS A 142 1.25 7.13 -18.19
CA HIS A 142 2.08 6.39 -19.14
C HIS A 142 1.18 5.56 -20.08
N PRO A 143 1.55 5.42 -21.38
CA PRO A 143 0.78 4.63 -22.34
C PRO A 143 0.68 3.13 -21.95
N THR A 144 1.74 2.57 -21.38
CA THR A 144 1.70 1.27 -20.73
C THR A 144 1.35 1.46 -19.25
N GLN A 145 0.74 0.43 -18.66
CA GLN A 145 0.35 0.53 -17.25
C GLN A 145 1.58 0.73 -16.33
N VAL A 146 1.37 1.49 -15.28
CA VAL A 146 2.27 1.59 -14.14
C VAL A 146 1.79 0.64 -13.06
N ASP A 147 2.68 -0.18 -12.52
CA ASP A 147 2.33 -1.19 -11.53
C ASP A 147 2.83 -0.87 -10.13
N GLU A 148 3.84 -0.02 -9.98
CA GLU A 148 4.45 0.25 -8.69
C GLU A 148 5.20 1.58 -8.68
N VAL A 149 5.29 2.21 -7.51
CA VAL A 149 6.05 3.44 -7.26
C VAL A 149 6.90 3.24 -6.01
N ALA A 150 8.19 3.54 -6.08
CA ALA A 150 9.09 3.59 -4.94
C ALA A 150 9.85 4.91 -4.93
N TRP A 151 9.77 5.66 -3.85
CA TRP A 151 10.44 6.96 -3.72
C TRP A 151 11.91 6.81 -3.33
N THR A 152 12.76 7.70 -3.86
CA THR A 152 14.09 7.90 -3.29
C THR A 152 13.96 8.52 -1.89
N PRO A 153 14.90 8.23 -0.96
CA PRO A 153 14.81 8.75 0.41
C PRO A 153 14.74 10.29 0.51
N ASP A 154 15.33 10.99 -0.46
CA ASP A 154 15.30 12.45 -0.54
C ASP A 154 13.99 13.01 -1.16
N GLY A 155 13.11 12.15 -1.65
CA GLY A 155 11.84 12.50 -2.26
C GLY A 155 11.93 13.22 -3.61
N ARG A 156 13.12 13.35 -4.18
CA ARG A 156 13.33 14.07 -5.46
C ARG A 156 12.99 13.24 -6.68
N SER A 157 13.02 11.92 -6.53
CA SER A 157 12.76 10.97 -7.62
C SER A 157 11.95 9.79 -7.14
N ALA A 158 11.36 9.09 -8.08
CA ALA A 158 10.73 7.79 -7.82
C ALA A 158 11.14 6.81 -8.91
N VAL A 159 11.31 5.56 -8.53
CA VAL A 159 11.40 4.43 -9.46
C VAL A 159 10.00 3.90 -9.67
N VAL A 160 9.63 3.62 -10.91
CA VAL A 160 8.35 3.02 -11.27
C VAL A 160 8.57 1.69 -11.96
N ARG A 161 7.69 0.74 -11.70
CA ARG A 161 7.63 -0.49 -12.48
C ARG A 161 6.55 -0.33 -13.53
N LEU A 162 6.95 -0.47 -14.79
CA LEU A 162 6.03 -0.49 -15.92
C LEU A 162 5.61 -1.94 -16.20
N GLY A 163 4.30 -2.14 -16.31
CA GLY A 163 3.75 -3.44 -16.68
C GLY A 163 3.90 -3.71 -18.17
N SER A 164 3.93 -4.98 -18.54
CA SER A 164 4.02 -5.44 -19.92
C SER A 164 2.72 -5.34 -20.72
N GLY A 165 1.69 -4.69 -20.20
CA GLY A 165 0.41 -4.50 -20.85
C GLY A 165 0.44 -3.47 -21.96
N GLY A 166 0.86 -3.84 -23.15
CA GLY A 166 0.43 -3.16 -24.37
C GLY A 166 -1.06 -3.46 -24.64
N PRO A 167 -1.73 -2.68 -25.52
CA PRO A 167 -3.16 -2.92 -25.86
C PRO A 167 -3.43 -4.28 -26.52
N ASN A 168 -2.41 -5.07 -26.81
CA ASN A 168 -2.48 -6.44 -27.25
C ASN A 168 -1.50 -7.24 -26.38
N GLY A 169 -2.02 -7.80 -25.28
CA GLY A 169 -1.25 -8.66 -24.40
C GLY A 169 -0.60 -9.80 -25.22
N ASN A 170 0.70 -9.74 -25.37
CA ASN A 170 1.56 -10.83 -25.80
C ASN A 170 2.73 -10.89 -24.85
#